data_4f7f4e729639698105e015183ecebd78
#
_entry.id   4f7f4e729639698105e015183ecebd78
#
_cell.length_a   1.000
_cell.length_b   1.000
_cell.length_c   1.000
_cell.angle_alpha   90.00
_cell.angle_beta   90.00
_cell.angle_gamma   90.00
#
_symmetry.space_group_name_H-M   'P 1'
#
loop_
_entity.id
_entity.type
_entity.pdbx_description
1 polymer ?
#
loop_
_entity_poly.entity_id
_entity_poly.type
_entity_poly.pdbx_seq_one_letter_code
_entity_poly.pdbx_strand_id
1 'polypeptide(L)'
;MSARRGLWSDQRAAAIVEFGLMTPIFLAVLGASIDVGMAVKTKFQLASALATASNYALNNASSASSTNGASFASSLATLASSANSANWANSVVVVNNGPTASISNGTLTPSGTASNADNYYCPTGSNASIVWGSSVSQGSSCGASGAVAGKFVQITVSRAYTSLILPSPLVASSISATSVVQVQ
;
A
#
# COMPACT_ATOMS: atom_id res chain seq x y z
N MET A 1 71.03 -20.99 9.74
CA MET A 1 70.22 -20.95 8.49
C MET A 1 68.75 -21.04 8.86
N SER A 2 68.08 -19.93 8.90
CA SER A 2 66.62 -19.87 9.24
C SER A 2 65.85 -20.13 7.97
N ALA A 3 65.08 -21.25 7.94
CA ALA A 3 64.16 -21.58 6.85
C ALA A 3 62.99 -20.62 6.87
N ARG A 4 62.97 -19.70 5.91
CA ARG A 4 61.76 -18.94 5.59
C ARG A 4 60.71 -19.94 5.11
N ARG A 5 59.87 -20.44 6.02
CA ARG A 5 58.62 -21.13 5.64
C ARG A 5 57.78 -20.12 4.86
N GLY A 6 57.65 -20.39 3.57
CA GLY A 6 56.90 -19.49 2.70
C GLY A 6 55.44 -19.40 3.16
N LEU A 7 54.96 -18.21 3.36
CA LEU A 7 53.55 -17.88 3.66
C LEU A 7 52.55 -18.53 2.68
N TRP A 8 53.02 -18.97 1.52
CA TRP A 8 52.27 -19.58 0.44
C TRP A 8 51.96 -21.08 0.65
N SER A 9 52.58 -21.74 1.63
CA SER A 9 52.34 -23.16 1.92
C SER A 9 51.51 -23.39 3.18
N ASP A 10 51.06 -22.34 3.85
CA ASP A 10 50.20 -22.45 5.05
C ASP A 10 48.74 -22.50 4.66
N GLN A 11 48.16 -23.70 4.58
CA GLN A 11 46.77 -23.96 4.26
C GLN A 11 45.77 -23.25 5.23
N ARG A 12 46.20 -22.93 6.46
CA ARG A 12 45.40 -22.18 7.43
C ARG A 12 45.30 -20.72 7.04
N ALA A 13 46.38 -20.12 6.55
CA ALA A 13 46.38 -18.75 6.07
C ALA A 13 45.48 -18.61 4.81
N ALA A 14 45.55 -19.57 3.89
CA ALA A 14 44.70 -19.60 2.70
C ALA A 14 43.23 -19.69 3.06
N ALA A 15 42.80 -20.56 3.98
CA ALA A 15 41.45 -20.70 4.44
C ALA A 15 40.89 -19.42 5.09
N ILE A 16 41.69 -18.66 5.84
CA ILE A 16 41.28 -17.39 6.44
C ILE A 16 41.00 -16.33 5.38
N VAL A 17 41.85 -16.25 4.36
CA VAL A 17 41.69 -15.30 3.24
C VAL A 17 40.44 -15.65 2.43
N GLU A 18 40.21 -16.92 2.15
CA GLU A 18 39.02 -17.40 1.42
C GLU A 18 37.75 -17.08 2.20
N PHE A 19 37.72 -17.38 3.50
CA PHE A 19 36.58 -17.02 4.36
C PHE A 19 36.38 -15.50 4.43
N GLY A 20 37.47 -14.74 4.54
CA GLY A 20 37.41 -13.26 4.57
C GLY A 20 36.83 -12.65 3.29
N LEU A 21 37.09 -13.27 2.13
CA LEU A 21 36.49 -12.84 0.86
C LEU A 21 35.04 -13.25 0.69
N MET A 22 34.64 -14.41 1.21
CA MET A 22 33.23 -14.89 1.10
C MET A 22 32.31 -14.24 2.10
N THR A 23 32.78 -13.86 3.29
CA THR A 23 31.96 -13.29 4.36
C THR A 23 31.20 -12.04 3.96
N PRO A 24 31.78 -11.03 3.29
CA PRO A 24 31.03 -9.83 2.88
C PRO A 24 29.90 -10.15 1.91
N ILE A 25 30.14 -11.07 0.97
CA ILE A 25 29.13 -11.49 -0.01
C ILE A 25 27.97 -12.19 0.71
N PHE A 26 28.30 -13.10 1.64
CA PHE A 26 27.28 -13.81 2.42
C PHE A 26 26.43 -12.85 3.27
N LEU A 27 27.07 -11.87 3.94
CA LEU A 27 26.37 -10.86 4.73
C LEU A 27 25.48 -9.96 3.86
N ALA A 28 25.93 -9.60 2.66
CA ALA A 28 25.13 -8.82 1.71
C ALA A 28 23.87 -9.58 1.26
N VAL A 29 24.00 -10.86 0.91
CA VAL A 29 22.87 -11.71 0.51
C VAL A 29 21.90 -11.92 1.67
N LEU A 30 22.41 -12.14 2.87
CA LEU A 30 21.58 -12.32 4.06
C LEU A 30 20.80 -11.05 4.40
N GLY A 31 21.45 -9.90 4.36
CA GLY A 31 20.80 -8.61 4.59
C GLY A 31 19.76 -8.26 3.52
N ALA A 32 20.08 -8.51 2.25
CA ALA A 32 19.09 -8.33 1.17
C ALA A 32 17.85 -9.23 1.36
N SER A 33 18.04 -10.47 1.82
CA SER A 33 16.93 -11.38 2.11
C SER A 33 16.05 -10.88 3.24
N ILE A 34 16.62 -10.28 4.27
CA ILE A 34 15.88 -9.65 5.38
C ILE A 34 15.07 -8.46 4.87
N ASP A 35 15.68 -7.57 4.07
CA ASP A 35 14.99 -6.40 3.51
C ASP A 35 13.79 -6.82 2.67
N VAL A 36 13.95 -7.79 1.76
CA VAL A 36 12.84 -8.30 0.96
C VAL A 36 11.75 -8.91 1.84
N GLY A 37 12.12 -9.71 2.83
CA GLY A 37 11.18 -10.31 3.78
C GLY A 37 10.34 -9.27 4.53
N MET A 38 10.97 -8.19 4.99
CA MET A 38 10.30 -7.07 5.66
C MET A 38 9.37 -6.29 4.72
N ALA A 39 9.78 -6.07 3.48
CA ALA A 39 8.95 -5.42 2.47
C ALA A 39 7.69 -6.24 2.15
N VAL A 40 7.83 -7.56 1.96
CA VAL A 40 6.73 -8.49 1.73
C VAL A 40 5.79 -8.54 2.93
N LYS A 41 6.31 -8.62 4.15
CA LYS A 41 5.50 -8.56 5.39
C LYS A 41 4.68 -7.27 5.43
N THR A 42 5.28 -6.11 5.16
CA THR A 42 4.59 -4.83 5.12
C THR A 42 3.47 -4.82 4.07
N LYS A 43 3.73 -5.39 2.89
CA LYS A 43 2.72 -5.51 1.84
C LYS A 43 1.51 -6.34 2.29
N PHE A 44 1.72 -7.47 2.96
CA PHE A 44 0.63 -8.29 3.50
C PHE A 44 -0.17 -7.56 4.58
N GLN A 45 0.50 -6.81 5.44
CA GLN A 45 -0.18 -6.02 6.46
C GLN A 45 -1.04 -4.91 5.85
N LEU A 46 -0.55 -4.21 4.81
CA LEU A 46 -1.35 -3.23 4.06
C LEU A 46 -2.54 -3.88 3.35
N ALA A 47 -2.37 -5.06 2.77
CA ALA A 47 -3.47 -5.79 2.14
C ALA A 47 -4.54 -6.21 3.16
N SER A 48 -4.14 -6.62 4.37
CA SER A 48 -5.07 -6.93 5.47
C SER A 48 -5.85 -5.69 5.93
N ALA A 49 -5.17 -4.55 6.07
CA ALA A 49 -5.80 -3.28 6.40
C ALA A 49 -6.86 -2.86 5.37
N LEU A 50 -6.50 -3.01 4.07
CA LEU A 50 -7.43 -2.78 2.96
C LEU A 50 -8.64 -3.71 3.00
N ALA A 51 -8.43 -5.01 3.24
CA ALA A 51 -9.53 -5.97 3.31
C ALA A 51 -10.51 -5.60 4.43
N THR A 52 -10.01 -5.20 5.59
CA THR A 52 -10.84 -4.75 6.72
C THR A 52 -11.63 -3.50 6.37
N ALA A 53 -10.98 -2.48 5.79
CA ALA A 53 -11.65 -1.25 5.39
C ALA A 53 -12.66 -1.49 4.25
N SER A 54 -12.35 -2.36 3.28
CA SER A 54 -13.26 -2.73 2.20
C SER A 54 -14.50 -3.45 2.72
N ASN A 55 -14.35 -4.37 3.66
CA ASN A 55 -15.48 -5.05 4.31
C ASN A 55 -16.35 -4.06 5.10
N TYR A 56 -15.74 -3.10 5.79
CA TYR A 56 -16.48 -2.05 6.47
C TYR A 56 -17.26 -1.19 5.46
N ALA A 57 -16.64 -0.85 4.32
CA ALA A 57 -17.30 -0.08 3.26
C ALA A 57 -18.53 -0.81 2.69
N LEU A 58 -18.43 -2.12 2.45
CA LEU A 58 -19.55 -2.93 1.98
C LEU A 58 -20.68 -3.01 3.00
N ASN A 59 -20.37 -3.18 4.28
CA ASN A 59 -21.39 -3.27 5.34
C ASN A 59 -22.07 -1.93 5.62
N ASN A 60 -21.46 -0.80 5.25
CA ASN A 60 -21.98 0.55 5.45
C ASN A 60 -22.25 1.28 4.12
N ALA A 61 -22.65 0.55 3.10
CA ALA A 61 -22.83 1.03 1.74
C ALA A 61 -23.76 2.26 1.65
N SER A 62 -24.81 2.32 2.46
CA SER A 62 -25.76 3.44 2.54
C SER A 62 -25.12 4.75 3.01
N SER A 63 -23.96 4.69 3.65
CA SER A 63 -23.21 5.87 4.08
C SER A 63 -22.47 6.57 2.92
N ALA A 64 -22.43 5.98 1.73
CA ALA A 64 -21.91 6.62 0.52
C ALA A 64 -22.93 7.62 -0.05
N SER A 65 -23.15 8.72 0.65
CA SER A 65 -24.13 9.76 0.36
C SER A 65 -23.56 11.15 0.65
N SER A 66 -24.21 12.19 0.14
CA SER A 66 -23.82 13.59 0.40
C SER A 66 -23.87 13.94 1.89
N THR A 67 -24.78 13.32 2.65
CA THR A 67 -24.96 13.60 4.08
C THR A 67 -23.90 12.90 4.94
N ASN A 68 -23.63 11.63 4.69
CA ASN A 68 -22.77 10.80 5.56
C ASN A 68 -21.39 10.52 4.97
N GLY A 69 -21.18 10.79 3.69
CA GLY A 69 -19.97 10.40 2.98
C GLY A 69 -18.67 10.97 3.57
N ALA A 70 -18.70 12.18 4.13
CA ALA A 70 -17.53 12.79 4.74
C ALA A 70 -17.10 12.07 6.04
N SER A 71 -18.06 11.76 6.92
CA SER A 71 -17.81 10.99 8.14
C SER A 71 -17.43 9.54 7.81
N PHE A 72 -18.05 8.96 6.79
CA PHE A 72 -17.74 7.63 6.29
C PHE A 72 -16.33 7.53 5.73
N ALA A 73 -15.89 8.50 4.90
CA ALA A 73 -14.52 8.59 4.42
C ALA A 73 -13.51 8.69 5.56
N SER A 74 -13.80 9.52 6.57
CA SER A 74 -12.96 9.69 7.75
C SER A 74 -12.84 8.41 8.58
N SER A 75 -13.95 7.70 8.79
CA SER A 75 -13.96 6.42 9.49
C SER A 75 -13.15 5.35 8.76
N LEU A 76 -13.33 5.25 7.44
CA LEU A 76 -12.56 4.33 6.60
C LEU A 76 -11.07 4.66 6.61
N ALA A 77 -10.71 5.94 6.50
CA ALA A 77 -9.31 6.37 6.54
C ALA A 77 -8.66 6.03 7.88
N THR A 78 -9.36 6.26 8.99
CA THR A 78 -8.89 5.92 10.33
C THR A 78 -8.74 4.40 10.50
N LEU A 79 -9.71 3.61 10.07
CA LEU A 79 -9.67 2.16 10.13
C LEU A 79 -8.49 1.60 9.32
N ALA A 80 -8.30 2.09 8.10
CA ALA A 80 -7.24 1.65 7.21
C ALA A 80 -5.84 2.04 7.74
N SER A 81 -5.68 3.25 8.32
CA SER A 81 -4.39 3.73 8.82
C SER A 81 -3.97 3.10 10.14
N SER A 82 -4.94 2.64 10.95
CA SER A 82 -4.71 2.15 12.33
C SER A 82 -4.86 0.63 12.47
N ALA A 83 -4.92 -0.12 11.37
CA ALA A 83 -5.20 -1.56 11.39
C ALA A 83 -4.19 -2.41 12.19
N ASN A 84 -2.94 -1.97 12.32
CA ASN A 84 -1.91 -2.66 13.13
C ASN A 84 -1.58 -1.94 14.44
N SER A 85 -1.59 -0.61 14.41
CA SER A 85 -1.42 0.27 15.58
C SER A 85 -1.82 1.69 15.20
N ALA A 86 -2.00 2.57 16.18
CA ALA A 86 -2.31 3.97 15.93
C ALA A 86 -1.28 4.60 14.97
N ASN A 87 -1.78 5.26 13.93
CA ASN A 87 -0.97 5.95 12.91
C ASN A 87 0.08 5.06 12.20
N TRP A 88 -0.21 3.76 12.08
CA TRP A 88 0.72 2.80 11.49
C TRP A 88 0.99 3.04 10.00
N ALA A 89 0.01 3.53 9.26
CA ALA A 89 0.10 3.80 7.82
C ALA A 89 -0.59 5.14 7.48
N ASN A 90 -0.23 5.69 6.34
CA ASN A 90 -0.98 6.77 5.71
C ASN A 90 -2.13 6.15 4.91
N SER A 91 -3.25 6.86 4.82
CA SER A 91 -4.41 6.41 4.07
C SER A 91 -5.04 7.55 3.28
N VAL A 92 -5.62 7.22 2.13
CA VAL A 92 -6.47 8.12 1.34
C VAL A 92 -7.71 7.34 0.95
N VAL A 93 -8.87 7.90 1.26
CA VAL A 93 -10.17 7.33 0.93
C VAL A 93 -10.95 8.34 0.11
N VAL A 94 -11.49 7.88 -1.02
CA VAL A 94 -12.38 8.67 -1.88
C VAL A 94 -13.72 7.93 -1.95
N VAL A 95 -14.77 8.57 -1.48
CA VAL A 95 -16.13 8.04 -1.53
C VAL A 95 -16.83 8.61 -2.76
N ASN A 96 -17.04 7.76 -3.76
CA ASN A 96 -17.85 8.01 -4.94
C ASN A 96 -17.55 9.33 -5.67
N ASN A 97 -16.26 9.58 -6.00
CA ASN A 97 -15.79 10.83 -6.62
C ASN A 97 -16.17 12.10 -5.83
N GLY A 98 -16.44 11.96 -4.55
CA GLY A 98 -16.96 13.03 -3.70
C GLY A 98 -16.14 13.23 -2.44
N PRO A 99 -16.72 12.99 -1.27
CA PRO A 99 -16.04 13.13 0.00
C PRO A 99 -14.74 12.33 0.03
N THR A 100 -13.69 12.99 0.47
CA THR A 100 -12.36 12.39 0.59
C THR A 100 -11.82 12.61 1.99
N ALA A 101 -11.14 11.63 2.52
CA ALA A 101 -10.38 11.76 3.76
C ALA A 101 -8.97 11.21 3.56
N SER A 102 -7.98 11.95 4.00
CA SER A 102 -6.59 11.52 4.01
C SER A 102 -6.02 11.55 5.42
N ILE A 103 -5.25 10.53 5.76
CA ILE A 103 -4.42 10.51 6.97
C ILE A 103 -2.97 10.48 6.55
N SER A 104 -2.23 11.48 6.98
CA SER A 104 -0.80 11.58 6.78
C SER A 104 -0.12 11.85 8.12
N ASN A 105 0.80 10.97 8.51
CA ASN A 105 1.50 11.05 9.80
C ASN A 105 0.53 11.26 10.98
N GLY A 106 -0.61 10.58 10.96
CA GLY A 106 -1.62 10.65 12.02
C GLY A 106 -2.57 11.84 11.95
N THR A 107 -2.39 12.77 11.03
CA THR A 107 -3.28 13.91 10.86
C THR A 107 -4.36 13.61 9.84
N LEU A 108 -5.63 13.66 10.26
CA LEU A 108 -6.79 13.49 9.40
C LEU A 108 -7.13 14.81 8.71
N THR A 109 -7.25 14.78 7.40
CA THR A 109 -7.65 15.93 6.57
C THR A 109 -8.82 15.51 5.68
N PRO A 110 -10.05 15.96 5.98
CA PRO A 110 -11.19 15.77 5.09
C PRO A 110 -11.18 16.78 3.94
N SER A 111 -11.71 16.39 2.79
CA SER A 111 -11.83 17.23 1.58
C SER A 111 -12.87 16.66 0.62
N GLY A 112 -12.95 17.19 -0.59
CA GLY A 112 -13.83 16.71 -1.65
C GLY A 112 -15.22 17.33 -1.63
N THR A 113 -16.05 17.00 -2.64
CA THR A 113 -17.37 17.59 -2.86
C THR A 113 -18.46 16.62 -2.43
N ALA A 114 -19.14 16.92 -1.34
CA ALA A 114 -20.13 16.01 -0.74
C ALA A 114 -21.25 15.59 -1.73
N SER A 115 -21.76 16.50 -2.53
CA SER A 115 -22.87 16.22 -3.48
C SER A 115 -22.56 15.14 -4.53
N ASN A 116 -21.26 14.95 -4.86
CA ASN A 116 -20.87 13.91 -5.81
C ASN A 116 -21.14 12.49 -5.29
N ALA A 117 -21.21 12.31 -3.96
CA ALA A 117 -21.46 11.00 -3.36
C ALA A 117 -22.85 10.43 -3.66
N ASP A 118 -23.80 11.27 -4.08
CA ASP A 118 -25.15 10.82 -4.46
C ASP A 118 -25.24 10.37 -5.92
N ASN A 119 -24.26 10.72 -6.75
CA ASN A 119 -24.24 10.40 -8.16
C ASN A 119 -23.84 8.93 -8.40
N TYR A 120 -24.07 8.45 -9.62
CA TYR A 120 -23.63 7.14 -10.10
C TYR A 120 -22.54 7.32 -11.14
N TYR A 121 -21.57 6.44 -11.16
CA TYR A 121 -20.41 6.52 -12.06
C TYR A 121 -20.15 5.19 -12.76
N CYS A 122 -19.49 5.29 -13.91
CA CYS A 122 -18.91 4.17 -14.65
C CYS A 122 -17.37 4.33 -14.65
N PRO A 123 -16.70 4.07 -13.53
CA PRO A 123 -15.27 4.30 -13.46
C PRO A 123 -14.50 3.35 -14.39
N THR A 124 -13.39 3.86 -14.91
CA THR A 124 -12.45 3.12 -15.75
C THR A 124 -11.04 3.22 -15.18
N GLY A 125 -10.07 2.54 -15.80
CA GLY A 125 -8.68 2.53 -15.35
C GLY A 125 -8.37 1.34 -14.45
N SER A 126 -7.47 1.53 -13.51
CA SER A 126 -7.04 0.49 -12.55
C SER A 126 -7.36 0.92 -11.12
N ASN A 127 -7.30 -0.04 -10.17
CA ASN A 127 -7.50 0.27 -8.76
C ASN A 127 -6.58 1.39 -8.25
N ALA A 128 -5.35 1.46 -8.76
CA ALA A 128 -4.39 2.48 -8.37
C ALA A 128 -4.62 3.83 -9.07
N SER A 129 -5.28 3.83 -10.23
CA SER A 129 -5.53 5.02 -11.05
C SER A 129 -6.95 4.95 -11.62
N ILE A 130 -7.92 5.22 -10.77
CA ILE A 130 -9.34 5.28 -11.16
C ILE A 130 -9.63 6.56 -11.92
N VAL A 131 -10.36 6.45 -13.02
CA VAL A 131 -10.91 7.57 -13.78
C VAL A 131 -12.43 7.53 -13.62
N TRP A 132 -12.97 8.47 -12.88
CA TRP A 132 -14.39 8.47 -12.50
C TRP A 132 -15.33 8.75 -13.68
N GLY A 133 -14.90 9.58 -14.63
CA GLY A 133 -15.75 10.02 -15.73
C GLY A 133 -16.87 10.97 -15.26
N SER A 134 -17.83 11.18 -16.14
CA SER A 134 -19.03 11.98 -15.83
C SER A 134 -20.04 11.14 -15.04
N SER A 135 -20.85 11.80 -14.21
CA SER A 135 -21.98 11.15 -13.53
C SER A 135 -23.04 10.73 -14.55
N VAL A 136 -23.69 9.61 -14.27
CA VAL A 136 -24.75 9.02 -15.10
C VAL A 136 -25.96 8.67 -14.24
N SER A 137 -27.08 8.33 -14.86
CA SER A 137 -28.28 7.90 -14.12
C SER A 137 -28.06 6.51 -13.52
N GLN A 138 -28.71 6.23 -12.40
CA GLN A 138 -28.74 4.91 -11.78
C GLN A 138 -29.21 3.84 -12.79
N GLY A 139 -28.50 2.73 -12.84
CA GLY A 139 -28.82 1.63 -13.75
C GLY A 139 -28.37 1.84 -15.19
N SER A 140 -27.69 2.95 -15.53
CA SER A 140 -27.10 3.15 -16.84
C SER A 140 -26.03 2.08 -17.14
N SER A 141 -25.97 1.61 -18.38
CA SER A 141 -24.96 0.65 -18.82
C SER A 141 -23.58 1.32 -18.93
N CYS A 142 -22.56 0.68 -18.38
CA CYS A 142 -21.16 1.11 -18.45
C CYS A 142 -20.45 0.41 -19.63
N GLY A 143 -20.54 0.97 -20.81
CA GLY A 143 -19.89 0.42 -22.01
C GLY A 143 -20.44 -0.93 -22.45
N ALA A 144 -19.65 -1.69 -23.19
CA ALA A 144 -20.05 -2.95 -23.82
C ALA A 144 -20.03 -4.18 -22.87
N SER A 145 -19.51 -4.05 -21.66
CA SER A 145 -19.31 -5.17 -20.72
C SER A 145 -20.57 -5.62 -19.96
N GLY A 146 -21.69 -4.92 -20.13
CA GLY A 146 -22.92 -5.20 -19.38
C GLY A 146 -22.87 -4.76 -17.90
N ALA A 147 -21.79 -4.14 -17.45
CA ALA A 147 -21.70 -3.54 -16.14
C ALA A 147 -22.67 -2.34 -16.05
N VAL A 148 -23.21 -2.10 -14.86
CA VAL A 148 -24.09 -0.97 -14.59
C VAL A 148 -23.42 0.07 -13.73
N ALA A 149 -23.85 1.32 -13.88
CA ALA A 149 -23.37 2.43 -13.07
C ALA A 149 -23.65 2.19 -11.59
N GLY A 150 -22.68 2.48 -10.76
CA GLY A 150 -22.73 2.25 -9.33
C GLY A 150 -22.07 3.35 -8.52
N LYS A 151 -22.05 3.16 -7.22
CA LYS A 151 -21.27 3.95 -6.28
C LYS A 151 -20.07 3.15 -5.82
N PHE A 152 -18.92 3.82 -5.75
CA PHE A 152 -17.65 3.16 -5.47
C PHE A 152 -16.88 3.86 -4.35
N VAL A 153 -16.10 3.10 -3.62
CA VAL A 153 -15.15 3.62 -2.63
C VAL A 153 -13.76 3.18 -3.02
N GLN A 154 -12.86 4.13 -3.22
CA GLN A 154 -11.44 3.87 -3.41
C GLN A 154 -10.73 4.06 -2.09
N ILE A 155 -9.94 3.08 -1.68
CA ILE A 155 -9.14 3.09 -0.46
C ILE A 155 -7.70 2.82 -0.84
N THR A 156 -6.81 3.75 -0.52
CA THR A 156 -5.37 3.59 -0.69
C THR A 156 -4.70 3.67 0.66
N VAL A 157 -3.85 2.71 0.95
CA VAL A 157 -2.98 2.73 2.14
C VAL A 157 -1.53 2.66 1.72
N SER A 158 -0.69 3.40 2.42
CA SER A 158 0.74 3.46 2.13
C SER A 158 1.56 3.58 3.40
N ARG A 159 2.76 3.04 3.36
CA ARG A 159 3.72 3.14 4.46
C ARG A 159 5.10 3.42 3.91
N ALA A 160 5.80 4.37 4.54
CA ALA A 160 7.21 4.58 4.28
C ALA A 160 7.99 3.31 4.64
N TYR A 161 8.92 2.94 3.79
CA TYR A 161 9.78 1.79 3.97
C TYR A 161 11.24 2.24 3.83
N THR A 162 12.05 1.85 4.81
CA THR A 162 13.50 2.09 4.78
C THR A 162 14.19 0.73 4.81
N SER A 163 14.92 0.41 3.76
CA SER A 163 15.77 -0.77 3.69
C SER A 163 16.96 -0.64 4.66
N LEU A 164 17.42 -1.76 5.20
CA LEU A 164 18.58 -1.80 6.10
C LEU A 164 19.90 -1.81 5.31
N ILE A 165 19.95 -2.54 4.22
CA ILE A 165 21.19 -2.80 3.46
C ILE A 165 21.04 -2.43 1.98
N LEU A 166 19.87 -2.70 1.38
CA LEU A 166 19.67 -2.43 -0.04
C LEU A 166 19.57 -0.92 -0.29
N PRO A 167 20.39 -0.36 -1.21
CA PRO A 167 20.31 1.06 -1.51
C PRO A 167 19.00 1.41 -2.25
N SER A 168 18.45 2.58 -1.98
CA SER A 168 17.50 3.23 -2.88
C SER A 168 18.25 3.53 -4.20
N PRO A 169 17.86 3.02 -5.36
CA PRO A 169 16.52 2.74 -5.86
C PRO A 169 16.13 1.26 -5.99
N LEU A 170 16.91 0.31 -5.44
CA LEU A 170 16.59 -1.12 -5.56
C LEU A 170 15.34 -1.51 -4.79
N VAL A 171 15.02 -0.78 -3.72
CA VAL A 171 13.79 -0.95 -2.94
C VAL A 171 13.04 0.37 -2.91
N ALA A 172 11.74 0.31 -3.15
CA ALA A 172 10.88 1.50 -3.10
C ALA A 172 10.88 2.11 -1.69
N SER A 173 10.94 3.43 -1.60
CA SER A 173 10.88 4.18 -0.33
C SER A 173 9.49 4.16 0.32
N SER A 174 8.48 3.68 -0.39
CA SER A 174 7.11 3.54 0.10
C SER A 174 6.46 2.30 -0.50
N ILE A 175 5.73 1.57 0.33
CA ILE A 175 4.92 0.43 -0.08
C ILE A 175 3.46 0.86 0.02
N SER A 176 2.69 0.64 -1.04
CA SER A 176 1.28 1.00 -1.09
C SER A 176 0.42 -0.17 -1.55
N ALA A 177 -0.85 -0.11 -1.19
CA ALA A 177 -1.88 -0.99 -1.69
C ALA A 177 -3.18 -0.19 -1.88
N THR A 178 -3.97 -0.52 -2.90
CA THR A 178 -5.20 0.18 -3.24
C THR A 178 -6.31 -0.83 -3.55
N SER A 179 -7.50 -0.55 -3.10
CA SER A 179 -8.73 -1.29 -3.41
C SER A 179 -9.81 -0.33 -3.89
N VAL A 180 -10.61 -0.78 -4.84
CA VAL A 180 -11.85 -0.12 -5.25
C VAL A 180 -12.99 -1.09 -5.00
N VAL A 181 -13.99 -0.64 -4.27
CA VAL A 181 -15.14 -1.44 -3.86
C VAL A 181 -16.39 -0.78 -4.39
N GLN A 182 -17.23 -1.53 -5.12
CA GLN A 182 -18.58 -1.08 -5.45
C GLN A 182 -19.47 -1.32 -4.25
N VAL A 183 -20.09 -0.25 -3.76
CA VAL A 183 -20.93 -0.28 -2.56
C VAL A 183 -22.43 -0.19 -2.90
N GLN A 184 -22.74 0.24 -4.11
CA GLN A 184 -24.15 0.31 -4.57
C GLN A 184 -24.20 0.24 -6.11
#